data_95a48353d7810f0d782d185d2625c5c3
#
_entry.id   95a48353d7810f0d782d185d2625c5c3
#
_cell.length_a   1.000
_cell.length_b   1.000
_cell.length_c   1.000
_cell.angle_alpha   90.00
_cell.angle_beta   90.00
_cell.angle_gamma   90.00
#
_symmetry.space_group_name_H-M   'P 1'
#
loop_
_entity.id
_entity.type
_entity.pdbx_description
1 polymer ?
#
loop_
_entity_poly.entity_id
_entity_poly.type
_entity_poly.pdbx_seq_one_letter_code
_entity_poly.pdbx_strand_id
1 'polypeptide(L)'
;MDQERPKKEILARLKRIEGQIRGLQRMVERGAACQDILTQSAAATAAIKKVGTIIIQTHLEECLEKSTRGPGMKRGESLKDFQTAISRYIDWA
;
A
#
# COMPACT_ATOMS: atom_id res chain seq x y z
N MET A 1 -3.73 -5.15 10.97
CA MET A 1 -4.71 -4.08 10.74
C MET A 1 -6.05 -4.48 11.33
N ASP A 2 -6.15 -4.27 12.62
CA ASP A 2 -7.33 -4.69 13.35
C ASP A 2 -8.42 -3.63 13.37
N GLN A 3 -8.10 -2.40 12.93
CA GLN A 3 -9.07 -1.32 12.93
C GLN A 3 -9.93 -1.38 11.66
N GLU A 4 -11.24 -1.27 11.88
CA GLU A 4 -12.24 -1.39 10.83
C GLU A 4 -12.13 -0.29 9.76
N ARG A 5 -11.96 0.95 10.21
CA ARG A 5 -11.95 2.11 9.33
C ARG A 5 -10.78 2.11 8.34
N PRO A 6 -9.52 1.93 8.80
CA PRO A 6 -8.40 1.86 7.86
C PRO A 6 -8.50 0.67 6.92
N LYS A 7 -9.00 -0.46 7.43
CA LYS A 7 -9.17 -1.65 6.62
C LYS A 7 -10.16 -1.41 5.47
N LYS A 8 -11.29 -0.78 5.77
CA LYS A 8 -12.29 -0.47 4.74
C LYS A 8 -11.75 0.50 3.70
N GLU A 9 -11.00 1.51 4.13
CA GLU A 9 -10.40 2.47 3.22
C GLU A 9 -9.39 1.81 2.30
N ILE A 10 -8.54 0.98 2.85
CA ILE A 10 -7.52 0.26 2.08
C ILE A 10 -8.19 -0.65 1.05
N LEU A 11 -9.19 -1.41 1.46
CA LEU A 11 -9.90 -2.32 0.55
C LEU A 11 -10.61 -1.57 -0.57
N ALA A 12 -11.22 -0.42 -0.26
CA ALA A 12 -11.89 0.40 -1.28
C ALA A 12 -10.89 0.92 -2.31
N ARG A 13 -9.72 1.36 -1.86
CA ARG A 13 -8.65 1.82 -2.74
C ARG A 13 -8.11 0.70 -3.61
N LEU A 14 -7.92 -0.48 -3.03
CA LEU A 14 -7.45 -1.66 -3.77
C LEU A 14 -8.45 -2.07 -4.84
N LYS A 15 -9.73 -2.01 -4.52
CA LYS A 15 -10.78 -2.33 -5.49
C LYS A 15 -10.76 -1.36 -6.68
N ARG A 16 -10.50 -0.09 -6.42
CA ARG A 16 -10.37 0.92 -7.46
C ARG A 16 -9.14 0.64 -8.33
N ILE A 17 -8.03 0.26 -7.70
CA ILE A 17 -6.79 -0.10 -8.40
C ILE A 17 -7.01 -1.33 -9.28
N GLU A 18 -7.74 -2.29 -8.79
CA GLU A 18 -8.12 -3.47 -9.56
C GLU A 18 -8.81 -3.08 -10.87
N GLY A 19 -9.73 -2.11 -10.80
CA GLY A 19 -10.40 -1.58 -11.98
C GLY A 19 -9.44 -0.88 -12.93
N GLN A 20 -8.47 -0.15 -12.38
CA GLN A 20 -7.44 0.52 -13.19
C GLN A 20 -6.57 -0.49 -13.92
N ILE A 21 -6.23 -1.59 -13.27
CA ILE A 21 -5.43 -2.66 -13.90
C ILE A 21 -6.23 -3.33 -15.01
N ARG A 22 -7.49 -3.58 -14.80
CA ARG A 22 -8.35 -4.12 -15.85
C ARG A 22 -8.46 -3.16 -17.04
N GLY A 23 -8.52 -1.86 -16.76
CA GLY A 23 -8.50 -0.85 -17.81
C GLY A 23 -7.22 -0.91 -18.62
N LEU A 24 -6.09 -1.10 -17.95
CA LEU A 24 -4.79 -1.25 -18.59
C LEU A 24 -4.76 -2.46 -19.53
N GLN A 25 -5.28 -3.58 -19.05
CA GLN A 25 -5.36 -4.80 -19.86
C GLN A 25 -6.15 -4.56 -21.15
N ARG A 26 -7.29 -3.89 -21.03
CA ARG A 26 -8.10 -3.56 -22.21
C ARG A 26 -7.38 -2.64 -23.18
N MET A 27 -6.61 -1.68 -22.66
CA MET A 27 -5.83 -0.78 -23.49
C MET A 27 -4.78 -1.55 -24.29
N VAL A 28 -4.09 -2.49 -23.65
CA VAL A 28 -3.10 -3.31 -24.34
C VAL A 28 -3.78 -4.18 -25.39
N GLU A 29 -4.90 -4.81 -25.05
CA GLU A 29 -5.63 -5.68 -25.98
C GLU A 29 -6.09 -4.97 -27.23
N ARG A 30 -6.58 -3.74 -27.10
CA ARG A 30 -7.05 -2.97 -28.26
C ARG A 30 -5.95 -2.18 -28.97
N GLY A 31 -4.71 -2.30 -28.52
CA GLY A 31 -3.60 -1.62 -29.16
C GLY A 31 -3.60 -0.10 -28.97
N ALA A 32 -3.97 0.36 -27.76
CA ALA A 32 -3.94 1.78 -27.47
C ALA A 32 -2.52 2.33 -27.61
N ALA A 33 -2.41 3.64 -27.79
CA ALA A 33 -1.11 4.30 -27.93
C ALA A 33 -0.24 4.06 -26.69
N CYS A 34 1.05 3.84 -26.92
CA CYS A 34 2.00 3.57 -25.84
C CYS A 34 1.98 4.68 -24.78
N GLN A 35 1.88 5.92 -25.18
CA GLN A 35 1.79 7.06 -24.27
C GLN A 35 0.61 6.93 -23.31
N ASP A 36 -0.53 6.52 -23.82
CA ASP A 36 -1.75 6.38 -23.01
C ASP A 36 -1.62 5.23 -22.04
N ILE A 37 -1.03 4.13 -22.48
CA ILE A 37 -0.78 2.96 -21.62
C ILE A 37 0.16 3.34 -20.48
N LEU A 38 1.22 4.08 -20.79
CA LEU A 38 2.18 4.50 -19.77
C LEU A 38 1.56 5.48 -18.77
N THR A 39 0.72 6.39 -19.25
CA THR A 39 0.01 7.32 -18.38
C THR A 39 -0.91 6.58 -17.41
N GLN A 40 -1.64 5.60 -17.93
CA GLN A 40 -2.52 4.77 -17.10
C GLN A 40 -1.72 3.94 -16.09
N SER A 41 -0.60 3.39 -16.54
CA SER A 41 0.29 2.62 -15.68
C SER A 41 0.84 3.48 -14.54
N ALA A 42 1.24 4.71 -14.83
CA ALA A 42 1.74 5.65 -13.83
C ALA A 42 0.66 5.96 -12.79
N ALA A 43 -0.58 6.13 -13.24
CA ALA A 43 -1.70 6.37 -12.32
C ALA A 43 -1.93 5.19 -11.38
N ALA A 44 -1.89 3.97 -11.91
CA ALA A 44 -2.05 2.76 -11.09
C ALA A 44 -0.91 2.63 -10.08
N THR A 45 0.31 2.91 -10.51
CA THR A 45 1.49 2.87 -9.63
C THR A 45 1.36 3.88 -8.50
N ALA A 46 0.94 5.11 -8.80
CA ALA A 46 0.74 6.14 -7.78
C ALA A 46 -0.35 5.72 -6.78
N ALA A 47 -1.41 5.11 -7.26
CA ALA A 47 -2.49 4.64 -6.39
C ALA A 47 -2.02 3.53 -5.47
N ILE A 48 -1.22 2.58 -5.97
CA ILE A 48 -0.64 1.51 -5.16
C ILE A 48 0.28 2.11 -4.10
N LYS A 49 1.09 3.07 -4.47
CA LYS A 49 2.00 3.75 -3.56
C LYS A 49 1.24 4.43 -2.42
N LYS A 50 0.12 5.04 -2.73
CA LYS A 50 -0.73 5.68 -1.72
C LYS A 50 -1.29 4.65 -0.74
N VAL A 51 -1.71 3.49 -1.22
CA VAL A 51 -2.16 2.40 -0.36
C VAL A 51 -1.04 1.97 0.58
N GLY A 52 0.17 1.82 0.05
CA GLY A 52 1.33 1.47 0.86
C GLY A 52 1.60 2.49 1.96
N THR A 53 1.46 3.77 1.65
CA THR A 53 1.64 4.84 2.64
C THR A 53 0.62 4.71 3.76
N ILE A 54 -0.64 4.43 3.42
CA ILE A 54 -1.69 4.26 4.42
C ILE A 54 -1.40 3.04 5.30
N ILE A 55 -0.95 1.94 4.70
CA ILE A 55 -0.58 0.73 5.43
C ILE A 55 0.55 1.02 6.41
N ILE A 56 1.56 1.74 5.96
CA ILE A 56 2.71 2.12 6.80
C ILE A 56 2.24 2.94 8.00
N GLN A 57 1.40 3.95 7.76
CA GLN A 57 0.89 4.81 8.83
C GLN A 57 0.06 4.02 9.83
N THR A 58 -0.82 3.17 9.34
CA THR A 58 -1.67 2.34 10.20
C THR A 58 -0.84 1.40 11.06
N HIS A 59 0.15 0.75 10.44
CA HIS A 59 1.00 -0.18 11.17
C HIS A 59 1.85 0.53 12.21
N LEU A 60 2.34 1.73 11.90
CA LEU A 60 3.10 2.53 12.85
C LEU A 60 2.24 2.88 14.07
N GLU A 61 1.01 3.28 13.86
CA GLU A 61 0.08 3.58 14.95
C GLU A 61 -0.14 2.35 15.82
N GLU A 62 -0.35 1.18 15.22
CA GLU A 62 -0.52 -0.07 15.95
C GLU A 62 0.73 -0.41 16.75
N CYS A 63 1.91 -0.24 16.18
CA CYS A 63 3.16 -0.50 16.88
C CYS A 63 3.35 0.40 18.09
N LEU A 64 3.05 1.68 17.93
CA LEU A 64 3.14 2.64 19.04
C LEU A 64 2.14 2.29 20.14
N GLU A 65 0.92 1.95 19.77
CA GLU A 65 -0.10 1.55 20.73
C GLU A 65 0.31 0.31 21.51
N LYS A 66 0.82 -0.70 20.83
CA LYS A 66 1.27 -1.94 21.45
C LYS A 66 2.46 -1.70 22.39
N SER A 67 3.37 -0.82 22.01
CA SER A 67 4.54 -0.53 22.85
C SER A 67 4.18 0.18 24.14
N THR A 68 3.03 0.87 24.19
CA THR A 68 2.57 1.52 25.41
C THR A 68 1.72 0.60 26.28
N ARG A 69 1.22 -0.51 25.73
CA ARG A 69 0.27 -1.39 26.44
C ARG A 69 0.89 -2.63 27.06
N GLY A 70 2.01 -3.11 26.57
CA GLY A 70 2.43 -4.43 26.97
C GLY A 70 3.86 -4.54 27.48
N PRO A 71 4.04 -5.06 28.70
CA PRO A 71 5.39 -5.32 29.20
C PRO A 71 6.10 -6.48 28.51
N GLY A 72 5.40 -7.28 27.72
CA GLY A 72 5.96 -8.45 27.08
C GLY A 72 6.42 -8.26 25.64
N MET A 73 6.17 -7.11 25.07
CA MET A 73 6.47 -6.93 23.68
C MET A 73 7.85 -6.36 23.46
N LYS A 74 8.63 -7.06 22.66
CA LYS A 74 9.97 -6.61 22.32
C LYS A 74 9.85 -5.50 21.29
N ARG A 75 9.83 -4.30 21.78
CA ARG A 75 9.68 -3.09 20.99
C ARG A 75 10.68 -3.01 19.84
N GLY A 76 11.91 -3.43 20.08
CA GLY A 76 12.96 -3.38 19.09
C GLY A 76 12.73 -4.29 17.90
N GLU A 77 12.19 -5.49 18.14
CA GLU A 77 11.92 -6.45 17.06
C GLU A 77 10.81 -5.95 16.14
N SER A 78 9.71 -5.46 16.72
CA SER A 78 8.58 -4.96 15.94
C SER A 78 8.97 -3.78 15.07
N LEU A 79 9.71 -2.82 15.63
CA LEU A 79 10.16 -1.66 14.90
C LEU A 79 11.17 -2.03 13.80
N LYS A 80 12.05 -2.97 14.10
CA LYS A 80 13.06 -3.42 13.14
C LYS A 80 12.41 -4.08 11.93
N ASP A 81 11.44 -4.96 12.16
CA ASP A 81 10.71 -5.64 11.09
C ASP A 81 9.98 -4.62 10.22
N PHE A 82 9.37 -3.62 10.86
CA PHE A 82 8.66 -2.57 10.17
C PHE A 82 9.60 -1.72 9.33
N GLN A 83 10.76 -1.34 9.88
CA GLN A 83 11.76 -0.59 9.15
C GLN A 83 12.26 -1.34 7.93
N THR A 84 12.44 -2.65 8.05
CA THR A 84 12.84 -3.50 6.93
C THR A 84 11.78 -3.48 5.83
N ALA A 85 10.51 -3.59 6.22
CA ALA A 85 9.41 -3.55 5.26
C ALA A 85 9.32 -2.19 4.55
N ILE A 86 9.51 -1.09 5.29
CA ILE A 86 9.52 0.25 4.72
C ILE A 86 10.64 0.40 3.70
N SER A 87 11.85 -0.06 4.05
CA SER A 87 13.00 0.03 3.15
C SER A 87 12.74 -0.70 1.84
N ARG A 88 12.17 -1.89 1.91
CA ARG A 88 11.83 -2.65 0.71
C ARG A 88 10.82 -1.91 -0.15
N TYR A 89 9.82 -1.31 0.49
CA TYR A 89 8.79 -0.56 -0.22
C TYR A 89 9.37 0.66 -0.93
N ILE A 90 10.23 1.39 -0.25
CA ILE A 90 10.87 2.57 -0.82
C ILE A 90 11.77 2.20 -1.99
N ASP A 91 12.58 1.16 -1.85
CA ASP A 91 13.47 0.70 -2.92
C ASP A 91 12.69 0.26 -4.15
N TRP A 92 11.56 -0.41 -3.94
CA TRP A 92 10.69 -0.85 -5.02
C TRP A 92 10.05 0.34 -5.72
N ALA A 93 9.67 1.33 -4.95
CA ALA A 93 8.97 2.51 -5.47
C ALA A 93 9.95 3.51 -6.07
#